data_8949c754beadb1a12d1200ea429494c2
#
_entry.id   8949c754beadb1a12d1200ea429494c2
#
_cell.length_a   1.000
_cell.length_b   1.000
_cell.length_c   1.000
_cell.angle_alpha   90.00
_cell.angle_beta   90.00
_cell.angle_gamma   90.00
#
_symmetry.space_group_name_H-M   'P 1'
#
loop_
_entity.id
_entity.type
_entity.pdbx_description
1 polymer ?
#
loop_
_entity_poly.entity_id
_entity_poly.type
_entity_poly.pdbx_seq_one_letter_code
_entity_poly.pdbx_strand_id
1 'polypeptide(L)'
;MKFYGMLFDKNADSLFTRIEQDYQHLKAVAKKLPQGLSVLTERKTGSVWYVPGGRSTIGILLKDANARYVFEDDLHSGSLAMSPEQILSKGKDIDVWAFKYFGGAPLTRAQLLQEYDGYKALHCFVHPQIYEVDTSTEPYFELTSFHPEILLREFILLSHPADHAKFSKYAKDIRKLGALRFYHRQLQ
;
A
#
# COMPACT_ATOMS: atom_id res chain seq x y z
N MET A 1 21.46 1.77 -5.35
CA MET A 1 21.97 2.94 -4.59
C MET A 1 23.48 2.92 -4.45
N LYS A 2 24.11 1.91 -3.82
CA LYS A 2 25.58 1.84 -3.65
C LYS A 2 26.37 1.98 -4.97
N PHE A 3 25.94 1.30 -6.03
CA PHE A 3 26.55 1.41 -7.35
C PHE A 3 26.54 2.85 -7.90
N TYR A 4 25.42 3.55 -7.78
CA TYR A 4 25.35 4.96 -8.19
C TYR A 4 26.22 5.87 -7.31
N GLY A 5 26.28 5.60 -5.98
CA GLY A 5 27.18 6.32 -5.09
C GLY A 5 28.63 6.22 -5.54
N MET A 6 29.08 5.02 -5.87
CA MET A 6 30.43 4.79 -6.38
C MET A 6 30.65 5.46 -7.76
N LEU A 7 29.67 5.38 -8.65
CA LEU A 7 29.77 5.97 -10.00
C LEU A 7 29.87 7.50 -9.96
N PHE A 8 29.21 8.15 -9.01
CA PHE A 8 29.19 9.62 -8.88
C PHE A 8 30.05 10.14 -7.72
N ASP A 9 30.98 9.32 -7.21
CA ASP A 9 31.86 9.67 -6.09
C ASP A 9 31.06 10.23 -4.88
N LYS A 10 29.94 9.61 -4.56
CA LYS A 10 29.09 9.94 -3.40
C LYS A 10 29.10 8.83 -2.38
N ASN A 11 29.27 9.18 -1.12
CA ASN A 11 29.18 8.21 -0.02
C ASN A 11 27.71 7.81 0.17
N ALA A 12 27.28 6.79 -0.57
CA ALA A 12 25.93 6.23 -0.46
C ALA A 12 25.82 5.12 0.60
N ASP A 13 26.92 4.65 1.19
CA ASP A 13 26.91 3.52 2.10
C ASP A 13 26.20 3.85 3.41
N SER A 14 26.47 5.02 3.99
CA SER A 14 25.79 5.45 5.22
C SER A 14 24.29 5.65 5.02
N LEU A 15 23.89 6.24 3.88
CA LEU A 15 22.48 6.42 3.53
C LEU A 15 21.79 5.06 3.31
N PHE A 16 22.42 4.17 2.54
CA PHE A 16 21.90 2.82 2.31
C PHE A 16 21.75 2.04 3.61
N THR A 17 22.77 2.08 4.47
CA THR A 17 22.75 1.38 5.77
C THR A 17 21.61 1.89 6.65
N ARG A 18 21.37 3.19 6.68
CA ARG A 18 20.25 3.78 7.43
C ARG A 18 18.90 3.30 6.89
N ILE A 19 18.68 3.39 5.57
CA ILE A 19 17.46 2.92 4.93
C ILE A 19 17.21 1.43 5.22
N GLU A 20 18.24 0.61 5.12
CA GLU A 20 18.18 -0.81 5.43
C GLU A 20 17.81 -1.06 6.90
N GLN A 21 18.44 -0.35 7.83
CA GLN A 21 18.15 -0.45 9.26
C GLN A 21 16.70 -0.05 9.56
N ASP A 22 16.22 1.06 9.00
CA ASP A 22 14.85 1.54 9.16
C ASP A 22 13.85 0.53 8.59
N TYR A 23 14.15 -0.06 7.43
CA TYR A 23 13.33 -1.10 6.83
C TYR A 23 13.23 -2.34 7.72
N GLN A 24 14.38 -2.87 8.19
CA GLN A 24 14.41 -4.06 9.05
C GLN A 24 13.75 -3.79 10.40
N HIS A 25 13.89 -2.59 10.95
CA HIS A 25 13.18 -2.18 12.16
C HIS A 25 11.66 -2.22 11.97
N LEU A 26 11.14 -1.60 10.91
CA LEU A 26 9.71 -1.60 10.58
C LEU A 26 9.16 -3.01 10.37
N LYS A 27 9.88 -3.85 9.64
CA LYS A 27 9.53 -5.26 9.44
C LYS A 27 9.46 -6.02 10.77
N ALA A 28 10.41 -5.78 11.68
CA ALA A 28 10.39 -6.39 13.01
C ALA A 28 9.22 -5.88 13.88
N VAL A 29 8.83 -4.62 13.74
CA VAL A 29 7.63 -4.06 14.39
C VAL A 29 6.38 -4.74 13.84
N ALA A 30 6.21 -4.81 12.52
CA ALA A 30 5.07 -5.43 11.86
C ALA A 30 4.89 -6.90 12.29
N LYS A 31 6.00 -7.65 12.39
CA LYS A 31 5.99 -9.07 12.81
C LYS A 31 5.46 -9.27 14.23
N LYS A 32 5.52 -8.27 15.09
CA LYS A 32 4.98 -8.33 16.47
C LYS A 32 3.49 -8.01 16.55
N LEU A 33 2.93 -7.43 15.50
CA LEU A 33 1.51 -7.15 15.40
C LEU A 33 0.77 -8.44 14.96
N PRO A 34 -0.53 -8.60 15.29
CA PRO A 34 -1.35 -9.63 14.68
C PRO A 34 -1.45 -9.38 13.18
N GLN A 35 -1.74 -10.41 12.39
CA GLN A 35 -1.92 -10.25 10.95
C GLN A 35 -2.87 -9.08 10.63
N GLY A 36 -2.46 -8.22 9.72
CA GLY A 36 -3.18 -7.00 9.34
C GLY A 36 -4.47 -7.26 8.56
N LEU A 37 -5.12 -6.17 8.21
CA LEU A 37 -6.24 -6.15 7.28
C LEU A 37 -5.77 -6.50 5.86
N SER A 38 -6.69 -6.94 5.02
CA SER A 38 -6.43 -7.22 3.61
C SER A 38 -6.37 -5.92 2.82
N VAL A 39 -5.27 -5.71 2.10
CA VAL A 39 -5.03 -4.49 1.31
C VAL A 39 -5.09 -4.81 -0.18
N LEU A 40 -5.95 -4.12 -0.91
CA LEU A 40 -5.91 -4.04 -2.36
C LEU A 40 -5.19 -2.76 -2.76
N THR A 41 -4.20 -2.86 -3.63
CA THR A 41 -3.57 -1.70 -4.27
C THR A 41 -4.08 -1.56 -5.71
N GLU A 42 -3.87 -0.39 -6.29
CA GLU A 42 -4.23 -0.06 -7.67
C GLU A 42 -5.74 0.00 -7.92
N ARG A 43 -6.11 0.56 -9.05
CA ARG A 43 -7.49 0.62 -9.52
C ARG A 43 -7.58 0.18 -10.98
N LYS A 44 -8.80 -0.02 -11.45
CA LYS A 44 -9.08 -0.43 -12.82
C LYS A 44 -8.57 0.62 -13.81
N THR A 45 -7.98 0.16 -14.90
CA THR A 45 -7.54 0.99 -16.02
C THR A 45 -8.15 0.42 -17.31
N GLY A 46 -9.04 1.17 -17.94
CA GLY A 46 -9.80 0.66 -19.08
C GLY A 46 -10.62 -0.58 -18.71
N SER A 47 -10.42 -1.70 -19.39
CA SER A 47 -11.09 -2.98 -19.12
C SER A 47 -10.30 -3.91 -18.19
N VAL A 48 -9.12 -3.52 -17.75
CA VAL A 48 -8.20 -4.37 -16.98
C VAL A 48 -7.92 -3.74 -15.62
N TRP A 49 -7.76 -4.58 -14.62
CA TRP A 49 -7.27 -4.19 -13.29
C TRP A 49 -5.91 -4.83 -13.08
N TYR A 50 -4.87 -4.02 -13.14
CA TYR A 50 -3.50 -4.47 -12.88
C TYR A 50 -3.25 -4.51 -11.38
N VAL A 51 -2.95 -5.68 -10.84
CA VAL A 51 -2.62 -5.85 -9.41
C VAL A 51 -1.23 -6.45 -9.26
N PRO A 52 -0.50 -6.13 -8.20
CA PRO A 52 0.83 -6.70 -7.96
C PRO A 52 0.77 -8.21 -7.78
N GLY A 53 1.66 -8.95 -8.42
CA GLY A 53 1.87 -10.36 -8.08
C GLY A 53 2.46 -10.52 -6.68
N GLY A 54 2.31 -11.70 -6.06
CA GLY A 54 2.76 -11.93 -4.69
C GLY A 54 4.28 -11.81 -4.49
N ARG A 55 5.06 -12.03 -5.56
CA ARG A 55 6.53 -11.83 -5.56
C ARG A 55 6.99 -10.50 -6.14
N SER A 56 6.07 -9.59 -6.46
CA SER A 56 6.42 -8.23 -6.85
C SER A 56 6.94 -7.42 -5.66
N THR A 57 7.57 -6.29 -5.95
CA THR A 57 8.03 -5.37 -4.89
C THR A 57 6.89 -5.00 -3.93
N ILE A 58 5.71 -4.68 -4.45
CA ILE A 58 4.53 -4.36 -3.62
C ILE A 58 4.03 -5.58 -2.85
N GLY A 59 3.97 -6.77 -3.49
CA GLY A 59 3.59 -8.01 -2.81
C GLY A 59 4.52 -8.35 -1.63
N ILE A 60 5.84 -8.17 -1.83
CA ILE A 60 6.84 -8.35 -0.77
C ILE A 60 6.66 -7.33 0.35
N LEU A 61 6.43 -6.06 0.02
CA LEU A 61 6.19 -5.00 1.01
C LEU A 61 4.94 -5.25 1.84
N LEU A 62 3.83 -5.69 1.22
CA LEU A 62 2.61 -6.08 1.92
C LEU A 62 2.86 -7.25 2.87
N LYS A 63 3.60 -8.26 2.43
CA LYS A 63 4.02 -9.40 3.27
C LYS A 63 4.90 -8.94 4.45
N ASP A 64 5.89 -8.09 4.20
CA ASP A 64 6.78 -7.55 5.23
C ASP A 64 6.07 -6.61 6.20
N ALA A 65 4.99 -5.96 5.76
CA ALA A 65 4.05 -5.22 6.61
C ALA A 65 3.13 -6.11 7.45
N ASN A 66 3.19 -7.42 7.33
CA ASN A 66 2.26 -8.38 7.92
C ASN A 66 0.79 -8.10 7.56
N ALA A 67 0.54 -7.49 6.40
CA ALA A 67 -0.78 -7.31 5.81
C ALA A 67 -1.27 -8.60 5.18
N ARG A 68 -2.60 -8.78 5.06
CA ARG A 68 -3.16 -9.78 4.14
C ARG A 68 -3.19 -9.21 2.73
N TYR A 69 -2.97 -10.08 1.76
CA TYR A 69 -3.10 -9.74 0.35
C TYR A 69 -3.77 -10.89 -0.40
N VAL A 70 -4.85 -10.61 -1.12
CA VAL A 70 -5.66 -11.67 -1.78
C VAL A 70 -4.94 -12.40 -2.92
N PHE A 71 -3.75 -11.91 -3.33
CA PHE A 71 -2.87 -12.54 -4.33
C PHE A 71 -1.48 -12.86 -3.76
N GLU A 72 -1.35 -13.03 -2.44
CA GLU A 72 -0.05 -13.27 -1.77
C GLU A 72 0.62 -14.58 -2.22
N ASP A 73 -0.15 -15.59 -2.62
CA ASP A 73 0.35 -16.87 -3.10
C ASP A 73 0.74 -16.85 -4.59
N ASP A 74 0.48 -15.76 -5.30
CA ASP A 74 0.86 -15.65 -6.71
C ASP A 74 2.37 -15.51 -6.85
N LEU A 75 2.93 -16.25 -7.82
CA LEU A 75 4.39 -16.36 -7.98
C LEU A 75 5.00 -15.31 -8.93
N HIS A 76 4.20 -14.46 -9.55
CA HIS A 76 4.70 -13.44 -10.47
C HIS A 76 5.40 -12.31 -9.70
N SER A 77 6.51 -11.85 -10.28
CA SER A 77 7.27 -10.69 -9.77
C SER A 77 6.80 -9.35 -10.38
N GLY A 78 5.91 -9.40 -11.36
CA GLY A 78 5.31 -8.24 -12.01
C GLY A 78 3.84 -8.04 -11.62
N SER A 79 3.12 -7.28 -12.44
CA SER A 79 1.69 -7.08 -12.31
C SER A 79 0.90 -8.20 -12.99
N LEU A 80 -0.22 -8.56 -12.39
CA LEU A 80 -1.23 -9.47 -12.94
C LEU A 80 -2.29 -8.63 -13.66
N ALA A 81 -2.58 -8.97 -14.90
CA ALA A 81 -3.70 -8.39 -15.63
C ALA A 81 -4.97 -9.19 -15.31
N MET A 82 -5.84 -8.64 -14.47
CA MET A 82 -7.05 -9.28 -14.00
C MET A 82 -8.28 -8.62 -14.62
N SER A 83 -9.35 -9.39 -14.85
CA SER A 83 -10.63 -8.77 -15.14
C SER A 83 -11.23 -8.15 -13.86
N PRO A 84 -12.07 -7.11 -13.99
CA PRO A 84 -12.75 -6.55 -12.81
C PRO A 84 -13.54 -7.60 -12.02
N GLU A 85 -14.16 -8.55 -12.70
CA GLU A 85 -14.96 -9.63 -12.08
C GLU A 85 -14.09 -10.54 -11.21
N GLN A 86 -12.87 -10.85 -11.66
CA GLN A 86 -11.90 -11.63 -10.88
C GLN A 86 -11.50 -10.92 -9.58
N ILE A 87 -11.31 -9.59 -9.64
CA ILE A 87 -11.05 -8.79 -8.43
C ILE A 87 -12.28 -8.76 -7.53
N LEU A 88 -13.45 -8.47 -8.10
CA LEU A 88 -14.71 -8.38 -7.34
C LEU A 88 -15.13 -9.72 -6.71
N SER A 89 -14.77 -10.85 -7.31
CA SER A 89 -15.00 -12.17 -6.70
C SER A 89 -14.29 -12.33 -5.34
N LYS A 90 -13.21 -11.57 -5.12
CA LYS A 90 -12.48 -11.48 -3.84
C LYS A 90 -12.87 -10.22 -3.02
N GLY A 91 -13.79 -9.42 -3.51
CA GLY A 91 -14.12 -8.09 -2.99
C GLY A 91 -14.54 -8.07 -1.53
N LYS A 92 -15.24 -9.13 -1.06
CA LYS A 92 -15.65 -9.29 0.35
C LYS A 92 -14.47 -9.49 1.31
N ASP A 93 -13.32 -9.95 0.81
CA ASP A 93 -12.11 -10.22 1.58
C ASP A 93 -11.13 -9.04 1.54
N ILE A 94 -11.50 -7.91 0.90
CA ILE A 94 -10.70 -6.71 0.77
C ILE A 94 -11.18 -5.68 1.78
N ASP A 95 -10.39 -5.50 2.85
CA ASP A 95 -10.72 -4.60 3.96
C ASP A 95 -10.30 -3.15 3.69
N VAL A 96 -9.19 -2.97 2.96
CA VAL A 96 -8.58 -1.66 2.67
C VAL A 96 -8.28 -1.57 1.18
N TRP A 97 -8.65 -0.46 0.56
CA TRP A 97 -8.28 -0.15 -0.83
C TRP A 97 -7.40 1.09 -0.86
N ALA A 98 -6.14 0.93 -1.29
CA ALA A 98 -5.14 1.98 -1.34
C ALA A 98 -4.60 2.10 -2.77
N PHE A 99 -4.98 3.14 -3.51
CA PHE A 99 -4.61 3.28 -4.91
C PHE A 99 -3.91 4.60 -5.21
N LYS A 100 -3.24 4.61 -6.35
CA LYS A 100 -2.59 5.78 -6.94
C LYS A 100 -3.45 6.34 -8.07
N TYR A 101 -3.43 7.66 -8.22
CA TYR A 101 -4.00 8.33 -9.38
C TYR A 101 -3.15 9.55 -9.75
N PHE A 102 -3.46 10.16 -10.87
CA PHE A 102 -2.86 11.39 -11.34
C PHE A 102 -3.99 12.35 -11.74
N GLY A 103 -4.22 13.41 -10.97
CA GLY A 103 -5.39 14.22 -11.22
C GLY A 103 -5.41 15.63 -10.63
N GLY A 104 -4.54 15.95 -9.68
CA GLY A 104 -4.44 17.28 -9.06
C GLY A 104 -5.55 17.63 -8.08
N ALA A 105 -6.53 16.75 -7.87
CA ALA A 105 -7.58 16.91 -6.88
C ALA A 105 -8.07 15.55 -6.36
N PRO A 106 -8.46 15.44 -5.07
CA PRO A 106 -8.97 14.20 -4.49
C PRO A 106 -10.16 13.64 -5.27
N LEU A 107 -10.20 12.32 -5.43
CA LEU A 107 -11.31 11.64 -6.06
C LEU A 107 -12.46 11.46 -5.06
N THR A 108 -13.67 11.74 -5.50
CA THR A 108 -14.87 11.45 -4.73
C THR A 108 -15.35 10.02 -4.98
N ARG A 109 -16.09 9.46 -4.02
CA ARG A 109 -16.76 8.15 -4.23
C ARG A 109 -17.69 8.15 -5.43
N ALA A 110 -18.37 9.27 -5.69
CA ALA A 110 -19.24 9.41 -6.86
C ALA A 110 -18.46 9.30 -8.17
N GLN A 111 -17.28 9.92 -8.26
CA GLN A 111 -16.39 9.81 -9.42
C GLN A 111 -15.87 8.38 -9.61
N LEU A 112 -15.50 7.68 -8.53
CA LEU A 112 -15.13 6.28 -8.62
C LEU A 112 -16.28 5.41 -9.14
N LEU A 113 -17.52 5.63 -8.69
CA LEU A 113 -18.68 4.90 -9.19
C LEU A 113 -19.05 5.26 -10.64
N GLN A 114 -18.79 6.50 -11.07
CA GLN A 114 -18.92 6.88 -12.50
C GLN A 114 -17.88 6.16 -13.37
N GLU A 115 -16.64 5.96 -12.85
CA GLU A 115 -15.63 5.18 -13.55
C GLU A 115 -16.03 3.70 -13.65
N TYR A 116 -16.52 3.13 -12.55
CA TYR A 116 -16.94 1.74 -12.51
C TYR A 116 -17.87 1.46 -11.32
N ASP A 117 -19.15 1.23 -11.60
CA ASP A 117 -20.17 0.96 -10.58
C ASP A 117 -19.89 -0.31 -9.77
N GLY A 118 -19.13 -1.27 -10.33
CA GLY A 118 -18.75 -2.50 -9.64
C GLY A 118 -17.91 -2.29 -8.37
N TYR A 119 -17.25 -1.13 -8.17
CA TYR A 119 -16.50 -0.85 -6.96
C TYR A 119 -17.34 -0.96 -5.67
N LYS A 120 -18.64 -0.72 -5.75
CA LYS A 120 -19.57 -0.88 -4.62
C LYS A 120 -19.63 -2.31 -4.06
N ALA A 121 -19.17 -3.32 -4.80
CA ALA A 121 -19.08 -4.71 -4.33
C ALA A 121 -17.86 -4.98 -3.44
N LEU A 122 -16.90 -4.04 -3.36
CA LEU A 122 -15.77 -4.16 -2.45
C LEU A 122 -16.22 -3.90 -1.00
N HIS A 123 -15.81 -4.75 -0.07
CA HIS A 123 -16.10 -4.57 1.36
C HIS A 123 -15.62 -3.20 1.87
N CYS A 124 -14.42 -2.79 1.50
CA CYS A 124 -13.83 -1.49 1.83
C CYS A 124 -14.61 -0.30 1.26
N PHE A 125 -15.47 -0.50 0.27
CA PHE A 125 -16.35 0.54 -0.26
C PHE A 125 -17.58 0.77 0.61
N VAL A 126 -18.10 -0.29 1.25
CA VAL A 126 -19.22 -0.23 2.20
C VAL A 126 -18.75 0.27 3.57
N HIS A 127 -17.61 -0.24 4.02
CA HIS A 127 -16.94 0.15 5.27
C HIS A 127 -15.73 1.02 4.91
N PRO A 128 -15.87 2.36 4.81
CA PRO A 128 -14.93 3.21 4.09
C PRO A 128 -13.51 3.18 4.66
N GLN A 129 -12.71 2.31 4.08
CA GLN A 129 -11.27 2.20 4.24
C GLN A 129 -10.61 2.36 2.86
N ILE A 130 -10.91 3.49 2.22
CA ILE A 130 -10.37 3.85 0.91
C ILE A 130 -9.34 4.94 1.10
N TYR A 131 -8.17 4.71 0.55
CA TYR A 131 -7.03 5.63 0.63
C TYR A 131 -6.50 5.88 -0.77
N GLU A 132 -6.10 7.10 -1.02
CA GLU A 132 -5.59 7.52 -2.32
C GLU A 132 -4.31 8.34 -2.17
N VAL A 133 -3.48 8.33 -3.20
CA VAL A 133 -2.34 9.23 -3.36
C VAL A 133 -2.36 9.84 -4.74
N ASP A 134 -2.30 11.16 -4.81
CA ASP A 134 -2.16 11.90 -6.06
C ASP A 134 -0.68 12.03 -6.42
N THR A 135 -0.27 11.27 -7.44
CA THR A 135 1.13 11.27 -7.91
C THR A 135 1.47 12.49 -8.76
N SER A 136 0.52 13.42 -8.98
CA SER A 136 0.82 14.72 -9.61
C SER A 136 1.31 15.74 -8.60
N THR A 137 0.98 15.58 -7.32
CA THR A 137 1.35 16.50 -6.23
C THR A 137 2.33 15.89 -5.24
N GLU A 138 2.30 14.56 -5.08
CA GLU A 138 3.18 13.84 -4.17
C GLU A 138 4.32 13.14 -4.93
N PRO A 139 5.58 13.28 -4.48
CA PRO A 139 6.75 12.63 -5.10
C PRO A 139 6.81 11.14 -4.74
N TYR A 140 5.72 10.42 -5.01
CA TYR A 140 5.55 9.03 -4.62
C TYR A 140 6.59 8.12 -5.28
N PHE A 141 6.71 8.18 -6.60
CA PHE A 141 7.61 7.31 -7.35
C PHE A 141 9.08 7.66 -7.15
N GLU A 142 9.39 8.95 -7.03
CA GLU A 142 10.74 9.46 -6.81
C GLU A 142 11.30 9.01 -5.46
N LEU A 143 10.46 9.03 -4.44
CA LEU A 143 10.88 8.66 -3.09
C LEU A 143 10.84 7.14 -2.87
N THR A 144 9.75 6.48 -3.20
CA THR A 144 9.58 5.05 -2.87
C THR A 144 10.56 4.14 -3.61
N SER A 145 11.09 4.58 -4.77
CA SER A 145 12.12 3.86 -5.51
C SER A 145 13.45 3.73 -4.74
N PHE A 146 13.77 4.70 -3.90
CA PHE A 146 15.02 4.74 -3.11
C PHE A 146 14.78 4.56 -1.61
N HIS A 147 13.55 4.75 -1.14
CA HIS A 147 13.12 4.71 0.23
C HIS A 147 11.97 3.72 0.45
N PRO A 148 12.22 2.40 0.27
CA PRO A 148 11.19 1.38 0.43
C PRO A 148 10.66 1.30 1.87
N GLU A 149 11.44 1.75 2.86
CA GLU A 149 11.04 1.82 4.27
C GLU A 149 9.85 2.76 4.48
N ILE A 150 9.76 3.84 3.69
CA ILE A 150 8.61 4.75 3.75
C ILE A 150 7.34 4.02 3.33
N LEU A 151 7.40 3.30 2.21
CA LEU A 151 6.24 2.57 1.70
C LEU A 151 5.88 1.37 2.58
N LEU A 152 6.87 0.69 3.17
CA LEU A 152 6.63 -0.35 4.16
C LEU A 152 5.87 0.21 5.37
N ARG A 153 6.25 1.38 5.87
CA ARG A 153 5.54 2.06 6.97
C ARG A 153 4.10 2.39 6.59
N GLU A 154 3.87 2.91 5.37
CA GLU A 154 2.52 3.19 4.88
C GLU A 154 1.65 1.91 4.90
N PHE A 155 2.17 0.79 4.39
CA PHE A 155 1.42 -0.47 4.37
C PHE A 155 1.18 -1.04 5.78
N ILE A 156 2.08 -0.84 6.73
CA ILE A 156 1.84 -1.19 8.13
C ILE A 156 0.67 -0.36 8.68
N LEU A 157 0.67 0.96 8.48
CA LEU A 157 -0.37 1.85 8.98
C LEU A 157 -1.73 1.59 8.32
N LEU A 158 -1.76 1.32 7.02
CA LEU A 158 -2.97 0.99 6.27
C LEU A 158 -3.60 -0.33 6.73
N SER A 159 -2.77 -1.35 6.95
CA SER A 159 -3.25 -2.68 7.34
C SER A 159 -3.49 -2.83 8.85
N HIS A 160 -2.96 -1.93 9.68
CA HIS A 160 -3.10 -1.96 11.13
C HIS A 160 -3.57 -0.58 11.66
N PRO A 161 -4.75 -0.10 11.27
CA PRO A 161 -5.23 1.19 11.77
C PRO A 161 -5.42 1.14 13.29
N ALA A 162 -4.81 2.09 14.00
CA ALA A 162 -4.74 2.11 15.47
C ALA A 162 -6.10 2.29 16.15
N ASP A 163 -7.11 2.76 15.43
CA ASP A 163 -8.50 2.93 15.87
C ASP A 163 -9.38 1.69 15.60
N HIS A 164 -8.87 0.70 14.88
CA HIS A 164 -9.59 -0.52 14.60
C HIS A 164 -9.57 -1.47 15.82
N ALA A 165 -10.72 -2.03 16.18
CA ALA A 165 -10.88 -2.88 17.38
C ALA A 165 -9.88 -4.03 17.48
N LYS A 166 -9.54 -4.67 16.35
CA LYS A 166 -8.57 -5.76 16.26
C LYS A 166 -7.18 -5.37 16.79
N PHE A 167 -6.80 -4.09 16.67
CA PHE A 167 -5.45 -3.60 16.99
C PHE A 167 -5.42 -2.75 18.26
N SER A 168 -6.52 -2.66 19.02
CA SER A 168 -6.64 -1.81 20.21
C SER A 168 -5.50 -1.99 21.22
N LYS A 169 -5.07 -3.24 21.46
CA LYS A 169 -3.94 -3.57 22.35
C LYS A 169 -2.58 -3.03 21.84
N TYR A 170 -2.46 -2.82 20.56
CA TYR A 170 -1.22 -2.38 19.88
C TYR A 170 -1.28 -0.91 19.45
N ALA A 171 -2.40 -0.23 19.68
CA ALA A 171 -2.65 1.13 19.20
C ALA A 171 -1.54 2.12 19.59
N LYS A 172 -0.98 2.00 20.81
CA LYS A 172 0.14 2.84 21.27
C LYS A 172 1.39 2.65 20.41
N ASP A 173 1.72 1.42 20.07
CA ASP A 173 2.93 1.12 19.30
C ASP A 173 2.74 1.46 17.82
N ILE A 174 1.55 1.25 17.28
CA ILE A 174 1.19 1.66 15.92
C ILE A 174 1.28 3.19 15.78
N ARG A 175 0.75 3.97 16.75
CA ARG A 175 0.82 5.43 16.72
C ARG A 175 2.25 5.99 16.78
N LYS A 176 3.21 5.25 17.35
CA LYS A 176 4.64 5.63 17.33
C LYS A 176 5.23 5.62 15.92
N LEU A 177 4.64 4.90 14.97
CA LEU A 177 5.06 4.91 13.57
C LEU A 177 4.72 6.24 12.87
N GLY A 178 3.92 7.10 13.50
CA GLY A 178 3.51 8.39 12.96
C GLY A 178 2.25 8.29 12.10
N ALA A 179 2.07 9.30 11.24
CA ALA A 179 0.95 9.37 10.30
C ALA A 179 1.36 8.87 8.90
N LEU A 180 0.36 8.54 8.09
CA LEU A 180 0.54 8.32 6.65
C LEU A 180 1.17 9.56 6.01
N ARG A 181 2.11 9.36 5.11
CA ARG A 181 2.80 10.43 4.38
C ARG A 181 2.16 10.67 3.02
N PHE A 182 1.88 9.60 2.30
CA PHE A 182 1.41 9.65 0.92
C PHE A 182 -0.08 9.38 0.80
N TYR A 183 -0.55 8.34 1.50
CA TYR A 183 -1.94 7.94 1.38
C TYR A 183 -2.85 8.77 2.27
N HIS A 184 -3.88 9.34 1.66
CA HIS A 184 -4.93 10.10 2.34
C HIS A 184 -6.23 9.32 2.32
N ARG A 185 -6.91 9.24 3.48
CA ARG A 185 -8.22 8.59 3.56
C ARG A 185 -9.24 9.45 2.82
N GLN A 186 -10.01 8.81 1.93
CA GLN A 186 -11.13 9.51 1.29
C GLN A 186 -12.14 9.94 2.35
N LEU A 187 -12.48 11.22 2.34
CA LEU A 187 -13.59 11.74 3.11
C LEU A 187 -14.90 11.33 2.43
N GLN A 188 -15.90 11.00 3.22
CA GLN A 188 -17.23 10.56 2.75
C GLN A 188 -17.93 11.65 1.97
#